data_ba5cda75a0c13b8fce93ec4d54f2d8c9
#
_entry.id   ba5cda75a0c13b8fce93ec4d54f2d8c9
#
_cell.length_a   1.000
_cell.length_b   1.000
_cell.length_c   1.000
_cell.angle_alpha   90.00
_cell.angle_beta   90.00
_cell.angle_gamma   90.00
#
_symmetry.space_group_name_H-M   'P 1'
#
loop_
_entity.id
_entity.type
_entity.pdbx_description
1 polymer ?
#
loop_
_entity_poly.entity_id
_entity_poly.type
_entity_poly.pdbx_seq_one_letter_code
_entity_poly.pdbx_strand_id
1 'polypeptide(L)'
;MSTDEARRRRNARERRQRKKIRRTIQLARRIALCIVAVVLILAAGSAIARAQDRIQQNRYLEGVFAKKVGDMPQIDVQLLTSNPYSRPQTKLKKVKGLVIHYVANPGTTAQQNRNYFEGLKDSKITKASSHFIIGLDGEIIQCIPSGEIAYASNERNEDTLSIECCHPDATGKFNQETYDSLVHLTAWLCGKFDLTTRDVIRHYDVTGKQCPLYYVENPKAWQQFLTDVQDYIERNGEEENGKID
;
A
#
# COMPACT_ATOMS: atom_id res chain seq x y z
N MET A 1 -73.36 -32.61 31.74
CA MET A 1 -72.58 -31.37 31.52
C MET A 1 -73.50 -30.43 30.74
N SER A 2 -73.82 -29.26 31.28
CA SER A 2 -74.75 -28.34 30.65
C SER A 2 -74.17 -27.75 29.37
N THR A 3 -75.03 -27.57 28.36
CA THR A 3 -74.65 -26.94 27.06
C THR A 3 -73.95 -25.55 27.23
N ASP A 4 -74.32 -24.85 28.28
CA ASP A 4 -73.73 -23.54 28.63
C ASP A 4 -72.27 -23.64 29.12
N GLU A 5 -71.93 -24.70 29.87
CA GLU A 5 -70.57 -24.90 30.38
C GLU A 5 -69.59 -25.27 29.22
N ALA A 6 -70.04 -26.09 28.27
CA ALA A 6 -69.32 -26.45 27.08
C ALA A 6 -69.05 -25.20 26.21
N ARG A 7 -70.04 -24.33 26.06
CA ARG A 7 -69.91 -23.03 25.31
C ARG A 7 -68.95 -22.09 25.99
N ARG A 8 -68.95 -21.94 27.30
CA ARG A 8 -67.97 -21.09 28.06
C ARG A 8 -66.54 -21.61 27.91
N ARG A 9 -66.33 -22.92 27.98
CA ARG A 9 -65.01 -23.55 27.79
C ARG A 9 -64.50 -23.34 26.37
N ARG A 10 -65.33 -23.45 25.36
CA ARG A 10 -65.00 -23.20 23.96
C ARG A 10 -64.58 -21.73 23.75
N ASN A 11 -65.37 -20.77 24.22
CA ASN A 11 -65.10 -19.35 24.14
C ASN A 11 -63.77 -18.97 24.87
N ALA A 12 -63.52 -19.59 26.02
CA ALA A 12 -62.25 -19.35 26.76
C ALA A 12 -61.06 -19.92 26.00
N ARG A 13 -61.16 -21.08 25.35
CA ARG A 13 -60.10 -21.64 24.48
C ARG A 13 -59.82 -20.73 23.27
N GLU A 14 -60.84 -20.25 22.58
CA GLU A 14 -60.72 -19.34 21.44
C GLU A 14 -60.06 -18.02 21.84
N ARG A 15 -60.45 -17.43 22.99
CA ARG A 15 -59.81 -16.21 23.51
C ARG A 15 -58.32 -16.43 23.82
N ARG A 16 -57.95 -17.58 24.40
CA ARG A 16 -56.55 -17.94 24.69
C ARG A 16 -55.78 -18.12 23.39
N GLN A 17 -56.34 -18.75 22.38
CA GLN A 17 -55.74 -18.98 21.08
C GLN A 17 -55.51 -17.65 20.34
N ARG A 18 -56.50 -16.75 20.31
CA ARG A 18 -56.38 -15.39 19.74
C ARG A 18 -55.29 -14.57 20.44
N LYS A 19 -55.20 -14.67 21.78
CA LYS A 19 -54.09 -13.99 22.52
C LYS A 19 -52.72 -14.56 22.15
N LYS A 20 -52.57 -15.88 21.99
CA LYS A 20 -51.32 -16.50 21.55
C LYS A 20 -50.94 -16.01 20.14
N ILE A 21 -51.86 -16.06 19.19
CA ILE A 21 -51.66 -15.64 17.81
C ILE A 21 -51.23 -14.16 17.77
N ARG A 22 -51.89 -13.26 18.51
CA ARG A 22 -51.52 -11.84 18.58
C ARG A 22 -50.11 -11.66 19.13
N ARG A 23 -49.71 -12.40 20.17
CA ARG A 23 -48.34 -12.34 20.73
C ARG A 23 -47.30 -12.81 19.73
N THR A 24 -47.57 -13.90 18.99
CA THR A 24 -46.66 -14.40 17.94
C THR A 24 -46.51 -13.41 16.80
N ILE A 25 -47.63 -12.79 16.35
CA ILE A 25 -47.59 -11.75 15.31
C ILE A 25 -46.77 -10.53 15.78
N GLN A 26 -46.97 -10.09 17.04
CA GLN A 26 -46.20 -8.97 17.59
C GLN A 26 -44.70 -9.31 17.70
N LEU A 27 -44.36 -10.52 18.12
CA LEU A 27 -42.96 -10.97 18.18
C LEU A 27 -42.34 -11.02 16.77
N ALA A 28 -43.05 -11.61 15.81
CA ALA A 28 -42.60 -11.66 14.42
C ALA A 28 -42.37 -10.28 13.82
N ARG A 29 -43.29 -9.31 14.09
CA ARG A 29 -43.09 -7.90 13.67
C ARG A 29 -41.87 -7.27 14.30
N ARG A 30 -41.61 -7.50 15.59
CA ARG A 30 -40.39 -6.97 16.27
C ARG A 30 -39.13 -7.57 15.69
N ILE A 31 -39.09 -8.88 15.44
CA ILE A 31 -37.95 -9.55 14.79
C ILE A 31 -37.73 -8.98 13.39
N ALA A 32 -38.80 -8.81 12.60
CA ALA A 32 -38.68 -8.23 11.25
C ALA A 32 -38.11 -6.79 11.28
N LEU A 33 -38.56 -5.96 12.23
CA LEU A 33 -38.02 -4.61 12.42
C LEU A 33 -36.55 -4.63 12.82
N CYS A 34 -36.15 -5.54 13.72
CA CYS A 34 -34.73 -5.69 14.09
C CYS A 34 -33.85 -6.10 12.88
N ILE A 35 -34.36 -7.06 12.07
CA ILE A 35 -33.65 -7.49 10.85
C ILE A 35 -33.49 -6.33 9.87
N VAL A 36 -34.56 -5.55 9.64
CA VAL A 36 -34.49 -4.36 8.77
C VAL A 36 -33.50 -3.35 9.31
N ALA A 37 -33.49 -3.08 10.61
CA ALA A 37 -32.54 -2.16 11.23
C ALA A 37 -31.09 -2.62 11.04
N VAL A 38 -30.80 -3.92 11.26
CA VAL A 38 -29.46 -4.48 11.03
C VAL A 38 -29.03 -4.36 9.57
N VAL A 39 -29.92 -4.67 8.63
CA VAL A 39 -29.64 -4.53 7.19
C VAL A 39 -29.34 -3.08 6.83
N LEU A 40 -30.09 -2.12 7.36
CA LEU A 40 -29.84 -0.70 7.12
C LEU A 40 -28.50 -0.23 7.70
N ILE A 41 -28.13 -0.70 8.90
CA ILE A 41 -26.83 -0.38 9.51
C ILE A 41 -25.68 -0.93 8.67
N LEU A 42 -25.78 -2.19 8.22
CA LEU A 42 -24.77 -2.81 7.36
C LEU A 42 -24.67 -2.10 6.00
N ALA A 43 -25.80 -1.71 5.41
CA ALA A 43 -25.85 -0.96 4.17
C ALA A 43 -25.22 0.43 4.33
N ALA A 44 -25.52 1.14 5.43
CA ALA A 44 -24.90 2.43 5.73
C ALA A 44 -23.38 2.30 5.95
N GLY A 45 -22.93 1.31 6.72
CA GLY A 45 -21.51 1.03 6.92
C GLY A 45 -20.77 0.77 5.60
N SER A 46 -21.37 -0.04 4.71
CA SER A 46 -20.77 -0.31 3.39
C SER A 46 -20.78 0.91 2.46
N ALA A 47 -21.76 1.81 2.60
CA ALA A 47 -21.79 3.06 1.83
C ALA A 47 -20.71 4.03 2.32
N ILE A 48 -20.51 4.14 3.65
CA ILE A 48 -19.46 4.96 4.25
C ILE A 48 -18.08 4.45 3.83
N ALA A 49 -17.83 3.13 3.91
CA ALA A 49 -16.57 2.54 3.47
C ALA A 49 -16.27 2.85 1.99
N ARG A 50 -17.27 2.70 1.10
CA ARG A 50 -17.13 3.05 -0.32
C ARG A 50 -16.89 4.53 -0.56
N ALA A 51 -17.49 5.41 0.25
CA ALA A 51 -17.25 6.85 0.15
C ALA A 51 -15.83 7.19 0.59
N GLN A 52 -15.34 6.58 1.66
CA GLN A 52 -13.95 6.74 2.14
C GLN A 52 -12.94 6.24 1.08
N ASP A 53 -13.18 5.04 0.50
CA ASP A 53 -12.34 4.51 -0.58
C ASP A 53 -12.30 5.45 -1.79
N ARG A 54 -13.44 6.08 -2.16
CA ARG A 54 -13.49 7.06 -3.26
C ARG A 54 -12.74 8.35 -2.93
N ILE A 55 -12.86 8.85 -1.70
CA ILE A 55 -12.12 10.04 -1.25
C ILE A 55 -10.61 9.77 -1.29
N GLN A 56 -10.16 8.62 -0.75
CA GLN A 56 -8.77 8.21 -0.82
C GLN A 56 -8.29 8.06 -2.27
N GLN A 57 -9.08 7.41 -3.12
CA GLN A 57 -8.74 7.23 -4.53
C GLN A 57 -8.68 8.56 -5.28
N ASN A 58 -9.57 9.52 -4.98
CA ASN A 58 -9.51 10.85 -5.59
C ASN A 58 -8.28 11.62 -5.11
N ARG A 59 -7.97 11.62 -3.80
CA ARG A 59 -6.73 12.24 -3.27
C ARG A 59 -5.49 11.65 -3.94
N TYR A 60 -5.43 10.31 -4.06
CA TYR A 60 -4.37 9.62 -4.78
C TYR A 60 -4.31 10.02 -6.26
N LEU A 61 -5.46 10.18 -6.93
CA LEU A 61 -5.54 10.55 -8.35
C LEU A 61 -5.22 12.05 -8.58
N GLU A 62 -5.53 12.92 -7.65
CA GLU A 62 -5.27 14.36 -7.77
C GLU A 62 -3.80 14.69 -7.63
N GLY A 63 -2.99 13.86 -6.95
CA GLY A 63 -1.56 14.02 -6.72
C GLY A 63 -1.20 15.45 -6.29
N VAL A 64 -0.45 15.63 -5.24
CA VAL A 64 -0.04 17.00 -4.84
C VAL A 64 1.09 17.45 -5.74
N PHE A 65 0.77 18.24 -6.75
CA PHE A 65 1.75 18.81 -7.67
C PHE A 65 2.52 20.02 -7.09
N ALA A 66 2.08 20.53 -5.93
CA ALA A 66 2.52 21.81 -5.43
C ALA A 66 3.51 21.74 -4.26
N LYS A 67 3.70 20.57 -3.65
CA LYS A 67 4.55 20.45 -2.46
C LYS A 67 5.72 19.51 -2.68
N LYS A 68 6.91 19.97 -2.28
CA LYS A 68 8.14 19.18 -2.34
C LYS A 68 8.66 18.94 -0.93
N VAL A 69 8.97 17.69 -0.60
CA VAL A 69 9.62 17.34 0.66
C VAL A 69 11.09 17.69 0.55
N GLY A 70 11.52 18.74 1.25
CA GLY A 70 12.90 19.22 1.28
C GLY A 70 13.78 18.40 2.20
N ASP A 71 13.20 17.79 3.25
CA ASP A 71 13.92 16.98 4.22
C ASP A 71 14.36 15.65 3.59
N MET A 72 15.66 15.60 3.23
CA MET A 72 16.28 14.39 2.67
C MET A 72 16.47 13.37 3.79
N PRO A 73 15.99 12.11 3.63
CA PRO A 73 16.29 11.07 4.59
C PRO A 73 17.79 10.83 4.71
N GLN A 74 18.23 10.32 5.84
CA GLN A 74 19.62 9.94 6.02
C GLN A 74 19.94 8.77 5.08
N ILE A 75 20.85 9.03 4.11
CA ILE A 75 21.27 8.05 3.09
C ILE A 75 22.76 7.77 3.27
N ASP A 76 23.09 6.49 3.47
CA ASP A 76 24.47 6.01 3.41
C ASP A 76 24.86 5.75 1.93
N VAL A 77 25.79 6.54 1.41
CA VAL A 77 26.21 6.47 0.00
C VAL A 77 27.33 5.45 -0.17
N GLN A 78 26.98 4.23 -0.59
CA GLN A 78 27.91 3.13 -0.85
C GLN A 78 27.85 2.67 -2.30
N LEU A 79 28.28 3.53 -3.22
CA LEU A 79 28.19 3.25 -4.65
C LEU A 79 28.92 1.95 -5.04
N LEU A 80 28.28 1.16 -5.91
CA LEU A 80 28.90 -0.03 -6.49
C LEU A 80 30.08 0.34 -7.36
N THR A 81 31.09 -0.52 -7.40
CA THR A 81 32.18 -0.43 -8.37
C THR A 81 31.63 -0.50 -9.79
N SER A 82 32.12 0.36 -10.69
CA SER A 82 31.72 0.34 -12.10
C SER A 82 32.02 -1.00 -12.74
N ASN A 83 30.99 -1.65 -13.32
CA ASN A 83 31.11 -2.93 -14.00
C ASN A 83 29.86 -3.21 -14.87
N PRO A 84 29.94 -4.11 -15.88
CA PRO A 84 28.82 -4.38 -16.78
C PRO A 84 27.65 -5.14 -16.15
N TYR A 85 27.79 -5.69 -14.93
CA TYR A 85 26.81 -6.60 -14.31
C TYR A 85 25.90 -5.93 -13.29
N SER A 86 26.40 -4.90 -12.58
CA SER A 86 25.59 -4.22 -11.57
C SER A 86 25.64 -2.69 -11.67
N ARG A 87 26.70 -2.09 -12.20
CA ARG A 87 26.79 -0.63 -12.42
C ARG A 87 27.44 -0.31 -13.75
N PRO A 88 26.70 -0.29 -14.86
CA PRO A 88 27.25 -0.04 -16.22
C PRO A 88 27.63 1.42 -16.48
N GLN A 89 27.31 2.34 -15.58
CA GLN A 89 27.47 3.79 -15.73
C GLN A 89 26.71 4.36 -16.94
N THR A 90 25.68 3.66 -17.40
CA THR A 90 24.79 4.17 -18.44
C THR A 90 23.96 5.32 -17.90
N LYS A 91 23.95 6.44 -18.59
CA LYS A 91 23.24 7.65 -18.15
C LYS A 91 21.71 7.42 -18.18
N LEU A 92 21.05 7.73 -17.07
CA LEU A 92 19.61 7.86 -17.00
C LEU A 92 19.22 9.28 -17.44
N LYS A 93 18.46 9.40 -18.54
CA LYS A 93 18.19 10.70 -19.17
C LYS A 93 17.20 11.55 -18.38
N LYS A 94 16.16 10.93 -17.88
CA LYS A 94 15.11 11.58 -17.08
C LYS A 94 14.45 10.53 -16.20
N VAL A 95 14.29 10.84 -14.92
CA VAL A 95 13.48 10.03 -14.00
C VAL A 95 12.01 10.32 -14.27
N LYS A 96 11.22 9.28 -14.55
CA LYS A 96 9.78 9.35 -14.81
C LYS A 96 8.96 8.48 -13.84
N GLY A 97 9.62 7.84 -12.89
CA GLY A 97 8.94 7.05 -11.89
C GLY A 97 9.88 6.37 -10.91
N LEU A 98 9.27 5.78 -9.88
CA LEU A 98 9.93 4.98 -8.86
C LEU A 98 9.35 3.57 -8.92
N VAL A 99 10.21 2.56 -8.90
CA VAL A 99 9.80 1.16 -8.87
C VAL A 99 10.16 0.56 -7.53
N ILE A 100 9.15 0.08 -6.82
CA ILE A 100 9.31 -0.55 -5.52
C ILE A 100 9.46 -2.06 -5.69
N HIS A 101 10.49 -2.59 -5.03
CA HIS A 101 10.84 -4.00 -5.00
C HIS A 101 10.93 -4.51 -3.56
N TYR A 102 11.05 -5.81 -3.40
CA TYR A 102 11.51 -6.47 -2.19
C TYR A 102 12.67 -7.40 -2.53
N VAL A 103 13.61 -7.57 -1.63
CA VAL A 103 14.84 -8.34 -1.89
C VAL A 103 14.60 -9.85 -2.10
N ALA A 104 13.40 -10.35 -1.81
CA ALA A 104 13.01 -11.77 -1.92
C ALA A 104 13.91 -12.73 -1.14
N ASN A 105 14.64 -12.24 -0.14
CA ASN A 105 15.56 -12.97 0.71
C ASN A 105 15.33 -12.56 2.17
N PRO A 106 14.38 -13.22 2.87
CA PRO A 106 13.95 -12.85 4.21
C PRO A 106 15.09 -12.73 5.22
N GLY A 107 15.04 -11.71 6.08
CA GLY A 107 15.98 -11.52 7.18
C GLY A 107 17.38 -11.03 6.77
N THR A 108 17.60 -10.72 5.48
CA THR A 108 18.87 -10.12 5.04
C THR A 108 18.90 -8.62 5.28
N THR A 109 20.09 -8.09 5.58
CA THR A 109 20.32 -6.66 5.79
C THR A 109 20.53 -5.91 4.47
N ALA A 110 20.38 -4.57 4.50
CA ALA A 110 20.69 -3.73 3.34
C ALA A 110 22.16 -3.92 2.89
N GLN A 111 23.08 -4.03 3.84
CA GLN A 111 24.50 -4.26 3.55
C GLN A 111 24.76 -5.59 2.84
N GLN A 112 24.09 -6.68 3.25
CA GLN A 112 24.24 -7.97 2.57
C GLN A 112 23.73 -7.93 1.13
N ASN A 113 22.60 -7.27 0.88
CA ASN A 113 22.05 -7.11 -0.46
C ASN A 113 22.91 -6.17 -1.32
N ARG A 114 23.45 -5.08 -0.77
CA ARG A 114 24.42 -4.23 -1.44
C ARG A 114 25.68 -5.04 -1.83
N ASN A 115 26.18 -5.87 -0.92
CA ASN A 115 27.36 -6.69 -1.18
C ASN A 115 27.09 -7.80 -2.22
N TYR A 116 25.88 -8.32 -2.29
CA TYR A 116 25.46 -9.20 -3.38
C TYR A 116 25.59 -8.50 -4.75
N PHE A 117 25.07 -7.26 -4.88
CA PHE A 117 25.21 -6.49 -6.12
C PHE A 117 26.69 -6.19 -6.45
N GLU A 118 27.50 -5.88 -5.44
CA GLU A 118 28.94 -5.65 -5.63
C GLU A 118 29.64 -6.91 -6.14
N GLY A 119 29.31 -8.08 -5.59
CA GLY A 119 29.91 -9.35 -5.97
C GLY A 119 29.59 -9.80 -7.41
N LEU A 120 28.57 -9.20 -8.04
CA LEU A 120 28.25 -9.51 -9.44
C LEU A 120 29.32 -9.11 -10.44
N LYS A 121 30.18 -8.14 -10.10
CA LYS A 121 31.34 -7.78 -10.93
C LYS A 121 32.34 -8.96 -11.07
N ASP A 122 32.42 -9.80 -10.04
CA ASP A 122 33.36 -10.94 -9.97
C ASP A 122 32.68 -12.22 -10.45
N SER A 123 31.49 -12.52 -9.94
CA SER A 123 30.75 -13.76 -10.25
C SER A 123 30.16 -13.79 -11.66
N LYS A 124 29.74 -12.64 -12.18
CA LYS A 124 29.18 -12.45 -13.55
C LYS A 124 27.98 -13.34 -13.87
N ILE A 125 27.30 -13.89 -12.85
CA ILE A 125 26.22 -14.87 -13.01
C ILE A 125 24.92 -14.25 -13.55
N THR A 126 24.69 -12.96 -13.29
CA THR A 126 23.50 -12.22 -13.72
C THR A 126 23.76 -10.73 -13.74
N LYS A 127 22.83 -9.96 -14.32
CA LYS A 127 22.81 -8.51 -14.19
C LYS A 127 21.71 -8.13 -13.22
N ALA A 128 22.07 -7.49 -12.12
CA ALA A 128 21.13 -7.00 -11.11
C ALA A 128 21.74 -5.86 -10.30
N SER A 129 20.92 -4.88 -9.96
CA SER A 129 21.24 -3.80 -9.03
C SER A 129 20.00 -2.98 -8.68
N SER A 130 20.12 -2.09 -7.70
CA SER A 130 19.10 -1.10 -7.37
C SER A 130 19.76 0.24 -7.07
N HIS A 131 19.00 1.34 -7.17
CA HIS A 131 19.49 2.65 -6.76
C HIS A 131 19.60 2.74 -5.26
N PHE A 132 18.57 2.28 -4.55
CA PHE A 132 18.47 2.31 -3.10
C PHE A 132 18.11 0.94 -2.55
N ILE A 133 18.61 0.64 -1.35
CA ILE A 133 18.21 -0.50 -0.55
C ILE A 133 17.83 0.04 0.83
N ILE A 134 16.66 -0.38 1.34
CA ILE A 134 16.21 -0.06 2.68
C ILE A 134 16.29 -1.33 3.53
N GLY A 135 16.97 -1.24 4.66
CA GLY A 135 17.20 -2.35 5.58
C GLY A 135 16.11 -2.54 6.61
N LEU A 136 16.29 -3.55 7.45
CA LEU A 136 15.31 -3.92 8.48
C LEU A 136 15.24 -2.90 9.64
N ASP A 137 16.32 -2.16 9.88
CA ASP A 137 16.37 -1.09 10.88
C ASP A 137 16.03 0.29 10.26
N GLY A 138 15.53 0.30 9.02
CA GLY A 138 15.16 1.51 8.29
C GLY A 138 16.35 2.25 7.66
N GLU A 139 17.57 1.72 7.75
CA GLU A 139 18.74 2.30 7.10
C GLU A 139 18.60 2.29 5.58
N ILE A 140 19.05 3.38 4.92
CA ILE A 140 18.97 3.53 3.47
C ILE A 140 20.38 3.55 2.90
N ILE A 141 20.70 2.61 2.01
CA ILE A 141 21.97 2.57 1.26
C ILE A 141 21.71 2.99 -0.19
N GLN A 142 22.46 3.97 -0.68
CA GLN A 142 22.49 4.29 -2.10
C GLN A 142 23.59 3.53 -2.81
N CYS A 143 23.20 2.65 -3.74
CA CYS A 143 24.12 1.79 -4.50
C CYS A 143 24.50 2.36 -5.87
N ILE A 144 23.60 3.13 -6.49
CA ILE A 144 23.79 3.72 -7.83
C ILE A 144 23.35 5.18 -7.81
N PRO A 145 24.12 6.10 -8.43
CA PRO A 145 23.69 7.49 -8.56
C PRO A 145 22.36 7.59 -9.32
N SER A 146 21.50 8.52 -8.92
CA SER A 146 20.19 8.73 -9.57
C SER A 146 20.29 9.19 -11.05
N GLY A 147 21.48 9.52 -11.53
CA GLY A 147 21.74 9.85 -12.93
C GLY A 147 22.23 8.68 -13.79
N GLU A 148 22.35 7.48 -13.20
CA GLU A 148 22.75 6.25 -13.89
C GLU A 148 21.59 5.24 -13.86
N ILE A 149 21.54 4.30 -14.81
CA ILE A 149 20.55 3.21 -14.78
C ILE A 149 20.96 2.12 -13.79
N ALA A 150 19.97 1.47 -13.16
CA ALA A 150 20.12 0.22 -12.43
C ALA A 150 19.50 -0.94 -13.23
N TYR A 151 19.93 -2.16 -12.97
CA TYR A 151 19.34 -3.38 -13.55
C TYR A 151 18.31 -3.99 -12.59
N ALA A 152 17.12 -3.38 -12.49
CA ALA A 152 16.07 -3.77 -11.55
C ALA A 152 14.69 -4.00 -12.19
N SER A 153 14.33 -3.15 -13.16
CA SER A 153 12.94 -2.93 -13.58
C SER A 153 12.72 -3.17 -15.08
N ASN A 154 13.53 -4.02 -15.69
CA ASN A 154 13.45 -4.40 -17.11
C ASN A 154 13.46 -3.17 -18.04
N GLU A 155 12.43 -2.99 -18.90
CA GLU A 155 12.31 -1.84 -19.80
C GLU A 155 12.23 -0.49 -19.08
N ARG A 156 11.79 -0.48 -17.81
CA ARG A 156 11.74 0.73 -17.01
C ARG A 156 13.10 1.11 -16.36
N ASN A 157 14.17 0.34 -16.60
CA ASN A 157 15.51 0.73 -16.16
C ASN A 157 15.97 2.07 -16.75
N GLU A 158 15.47 2.43 -17.94
CA GLU A 158 15.91 3.63 -18.66
C GLU A 158 15.29 4.93 -18.15
N ASP A 159 14.21 4.85 -17.35
CA ASP A 159 13.45 6.02 -16.94
C ASP A 159 12.94 5.99 -15.50
N THR A 160 13.37 5.01 -14.67
CA THR A 160 12.96 4.93 -13.27
C THR A 160 14.13 4.76 -12.31
N LEU A 161 13.89 5.17 -11.05
CA LEU A 161 14.71 4.75 -9.92
C LEU A 161 14.08 3.52 -9.25
N SER A 162 14.90 2.59 -8.80
CA SER A 162 14.49 1.37 -8.10
C SER A 162 14.85 1.44 -6.62
N ILE A 163 13.93 0.93 -5.77
CA ILE A 163 14.10 0.84 -4.32
C ILE A 163 13.84 -0.61 -3.91
N GLU A 164 14.86 -1.29 -3.43
CA GLU A 164 14.78 -2.63 -2.86
C GLU A 164 14.53 -2.54 -1.36
N CYS A 165 13.52 -3.24 -0.85
CA CYS A 165 13.19 -3.26 0.57
C CYS A 165 13.47 -4.61 1.18
N CYS A 166 14.20 -4.63 2.30
CA CYS A 166 14.37 -5.80 3.13
C CYS A 166 13.06 -6.12 3.85
N HIS A 167 12.88 -7.40 4.19
CA HIS A 167 11.69 -7.87 4.90
C HIS A 167 12.06 -9.00 5.86
N PRO A 168 11.38 -9.13 7.02
CA PRO A 168 11.79 -10.06 8.07
C PRO A 168 11.51 -11.52 7.75
N ASP A 169 10.45 -11.81 6.99
CA ASP A 169 9.94 -13.17 6.80
C ASP A 169 9.45 -13.44 5.36
N ALA A 170 9.03 -14.66 5.10
CA ALA A 170 8.61 -15.11 3.77
C ALA A 170 7.32 -14.48 3.24
N THR A 171 6.56 -13.74 4.05
CA THR A 171 5.38 -13.00 3.58
C THR A 171 5.74 -11.83 2.67
N GLY A 172 6.99 -11.36 2.75
CA GLY A 172 7.44 -10.17 2.02
C GLY A 172 6.87 -8.86 2.54
N LYS A 173 6.19 -8.89 3.72
CA LYS A 173 5.70 -7.69 4.38
C LYS A 173 6.88 -6.95 5.02
N PHE A 174 6.96 -5.64 4.77
CA PHE A 174 7.97 -4.79 5.42
C PHE A 174 7.62 -4.60 6.89
N ASN A 175 8.63 -4.58 7.78
CA ASN A 175 8.45 -4.13 9.15
C ASN A 175 8.25 -2.62 9.19
N GLN A 176 7.95 -2.06 10.36
CA GLN A 176 7.59 -0.65 10.47
C GLN A 176 8.75 0.28 10.09
N GLU A 177 9.96 -0.04 10.51
CA GLU A 177 11.17 0.75 10.25
C GLU A 177 11.48 0.83 8.75
N THR A 178 11.45 -0.31 8.05
CA THR A 178 11.60 -0.36 6.58
C THR A 178 10.49 0.44 5.90
N TYR A 179 9.24 0.29 6.38
CA TYR A 179 8.07 0.96 5.79
C TYR A 179 8.13 2.47 5.94
N ASP A 180 8.46 2.98 7.13
CA ASP A 180 8.54 4.41 7.41
C ASP A 180 9.64 5.07 6.57
N SER A 181 10.80 4.41 6.47
CA SER A 181 11.90 4.85 5.61
C SER A 181 11.53 4.83 4.13
N LEU A 182 10.75 3.83 3.68
CA LEU A 182 10.24 3.76 2.32
C LEU A 182 9.29 4.91 2.01
N VAL A 183 8.37 5.23 2.92
CA VAL A 183 7.44 6.38 2.77
C VAL A 183 8.23 7.68 2.65
N HIS A 184 9.18 7.93 3.55
CA HIS A 184 9.99 9.15 3.55
C HIS A 184 10.86 9.27 2.28
N LEU A 185 11.61 8.22 1.93
CA LEU A 185 12.45 8.20 0.72
C LEU A 185 11.62 8.42 -0.55
N THR A 186 10.47 7.76 -0.67
CA THR A 186 9.58 7.88 -1.82
C THR A 186 9.04 9.30 -1.93
N ALA A 187 8.56 9.89 -0.83
CA ALA A 187 8.04 11.26 -0.80
C ALA A 187 9.11 12.28 -1.19
N TRP A 188 10.35 12.15 -0.66
CA TRP A 188 11.46 13.02 -1.01
C TRP A 188 11.86 12.88 -2.48
N LEU A 189 11.94 11.65 -3.02
CA LEU A 189 12.26 11.42 -4.43
C LEU A 189 11.18 11.97 -5.36
N CYS A 190 9.89 11.86 -4.98
CA CYS A 190 8.79 12.49 -5.73
C CYS A 190 9.02 14.01 -5.85
N GLY A 191 9.32 14.68 -4.74
CA GLY A 191 9.63 16.12 -4.76
C GLY A 191 10.86 16.47 -5.58
N LYS A 192 11.92 15.65 -5.46
CA LYS A 192 13.20 15.89 -6.17
C LYS A 192 13.12 15.76 -7.69
N PHE A 193 12.24 14.88 -8.20
CA PHE A 193 12.14 14.56 -9.62
C PHE A 193 10.82 14.99 -10.26
N ASP A 194 10.02 15.82 -9.59
CA ASP A 194 8.71 16.30 -10.05
C ASP A 194 7.75 15.14 -10.36
N LEU A 195 7.75 14.13 -9.49
CA LEU A 195 6.88 12.96 -9.58
C LEU A 195 5.69 13.09 -8.62
N THR A 196 4.67 12.30 -8.90
CA THR A 196 3.51 12.11 -8.03
C THR A 196 3.43 10.66 -7.57
N THR A 197 2.53 10.36 -6.65
CA THR A 197 2.26 8.97 -6.24
C THR A 197 1.75 8.08 -7.40
N ARG A 198 1.29 8.65 -8.51
CA ARG A 198 0.94 7.91 -9.75
C ARG A 198 2.16 7.35 -10.47
N ASP A 199 3.32 7.97 -10.26
CA ASP A 199 4.59 7.57 -10.87
C ASP A 199 5.34 6.54 -10.01
N VAL A 200 4.75 6.16 -8.86
CA VAL A 200 5.27 5.13 -7.95
C VAL A 200 4.56 3.83 -8.24
N ILE A 201 5.30 2.86 -8.75
CA ILE A 201 4.78 1.58 -9.22
C ILE A 201 5.53 0.40 -8.60
N ARG A 202 4.95 -0.79 -8.67
CA ARG A 202 5.60 -2.05 -8.27
C ARG A 202 6.34 -2.64 -9.47
N HIS A 203 7.33 -3.47 -9.24
CA HIS A 203 7.90 -4.28 -10.32
C HIS A 203 6.84 -5.16 -11.00
N TYR A 204 5.82 -5.59 -10.25
CA TYR A 204 4.64 -6.29 -10.78
C TYR A 204 3.96 -5.51 -11.90
N ASP A 205 3.82 -4.20 -11.77
CA ASP A 205 3.13 -3.35 -12.74
C ASP A 205 3.93 -3.21 -14.05
N VAL A 206 5.24 -3.52 -14.01
CA VAL A 206 6.12 -3.53 -15.20
C VAL A 206 6.08 -4.89 -15.92
N THR A 207 6.20 -6.01 -15.18
CA THR A 207 6.48 -7.33 -15.79
C THR A 207 5.51 -8.43 -15.38
N GLY A 208 4.60 -8.19 -14.43
CA GLY A 208 3.78 -9.22 -13.81
C GLY A 208 4.50 -10.10 -12.77
N LYS A 209 5.80 -9.84 -12.49
CA LYS A 209 6.54 -10.52 -11.43
C LYS A 209 5.91 -10.24 -10.07
N GLN A 210 5.78 -11.25 -9.19
CA GLN A 210 5.25 -11.08 -7.83
C GLN A 210 6.25 -10.30 -6.94
N CYS A 211 6.38 -9.00 -7.21
CA CYS A 211 7.33 -8.11 -6.54
C CYS A 211 6.79 -6.68 -6.43
N PRO A 212 6.71 -6.11 -5.22
CA PRO A 212 6.97 -6.77 -3.92
C PRO A 212 5.81 -7.69 -3.54
N LEU A 213 6.12 -8.93 -3.11
CA LEU A 213 5.14 -10.01 -2.93
C LEU A 213 3.92 -9.59 -2.11
N TYR A 214 4.12 -9.12 -0.88
CA TYR A 214 3.03 -8.75 0.03
C TYR A 214 2.08 -7.72 -0.59
N TYR A 215 2.60 -6.72 -1.29
CA TYR A 215 1.81 -5.63 -1.89
C TYR A 215 1.16 -6.01 -3.22
N VAL A 216 1.58 -7.11 -3.83
CA VAL A 216 0.88 -7.71 -4.98
C VAL A 216 -0.30 -8.55 -4.49
N GLU A 217 -0.09 -9.38 -3.46
CA GLU A 217 -1.14 -10.21 -2.86
C GLU A 217 -2.17 -9.39 -2.07
N ASN A 218 -1.79 -8.20 -1.59
CA ASN A 218 -2.63 -7.31 -0.79
C ASN A 218 -2.79 -5.92 -1.46
N PRO A 219 -3.62 -5.78 -2.50
CA PRO A 219 -3.76 -4.51 -3.23
C PRO A 219 -4.17 -3.32 -2.34
N LYS A 220 -4.93 -3.57 -1.25
CA LYS A 220 -5.28 -2.53 -0.28
C LYS A 220 -4.07 -2.01 0.48
N ALA A 221 -3.10 -2.87 0.80
CA ALA A 221 -1.86 -2.44 1.45
C ALA A 221 -1.01 -1.58 0.50
N TRP A 222 -1.00 -1.89 -0.80
CA TRP A 222 -0.37 -1.04 -1.80
C TRP A 222 -1.02 0.34 -1.89
N GLN A 223 -2.37 0.40 -1.95
CA GLN A 223 -3.09 1.67 -1.96
C GLN A 223 -2.85 2.47 -0.67
N GLN A 224 -2.78 1.80 0.48
CA GLN A 224 -2.45 2.46 1.74
C GLN A 224 -1.05 3.07 1.70
N PHE A 225 -0.05 2.35 1.19
CA PHE A 225 1.31 2.87 1.03
C PHE A 225 1.32 4.16 0.17
N LEU A 226 0.63 4.16 -0.96
CA LEU A 226 0.57 5.35 -1.82
C LEU A 226 -0.15 6.52 -1.12
N THR A 227 -1.18 6.23 -0.31
CA THR A 227 -1.86 7.22 0.52
C THR A 227 -0.91 7.78 1.60
N ASP A 228 -0.15 6.91 2.27
CA ASP A 228 0.78 7.33 3.33
C ASP A 228 1.92 8.20 2.76
N VAL A 229 2.41 7.90 1.55
CA VAL A 229 3.35 8.77 0.82
C VAL A 229 2.72 10.12 0.51
N GLN A 230 1.48 10.14 0.04
CA GLN A 230 0.75 11.37 -0.25
C GLN A 230 0.53 12.21 1.02
N ASP A 231 0.09 11.58 2.10
CA ASP A 231 -0.11 12.24 3.40
C ASP A 231 1.22 12.75 3.99
N TYR A 232 2.33 12.05 3.74
CA TYR A 232 3.66 12.52 4.13
C TYR A 232 4.05 13.80 3.37
N ILE A 233 3.83 13.83 2.05
CA ILE A 233 4.07 15.01 1.21
C ILE A 233 3.21 16.18 1.67
N GLU A 234 1.92 15.96 1.96
CA GLU A 234 1.01 17.02 2.43
C GLU A 234 1.44 17.63 3.76
N ARG A 235 1.93 16.81 4.68
CA ARG A 235 2.34 17.25 6.02
C ARG A 235 3.71 17.90 6.08
N ASN A 236 4.66 17.40 5.28
CA ASN A 236 6.07 17.76 5.38
C ASN A 236 6.59 18.50 4.14
N GLY A 237 5.79 18.60 3.08
CA GLY A 237 6.18 19.31 1.87
C GLY A 237 5.96 20.81 2.01
N GLU A 238 6.88 21.60 1.46
CA GLU A 238 6.77 23.05 1.32
C GLU A 238 6.26 23.40 -0.08
N GLU A 239 5.42 24.43 -0.17
CA GLU A 239 5.04 24.99 -1.47
C GLU A 239 6.27 25.60 -2.13
N GLU A 240 6.49 25.31 -3.39
CA GLU A 240 7.52 25.99 -4.16
C GLU A 240 7.10 27.45 -4.29
N ASN A 241 7.67 28.32 -3.44
CA ASN A 241 7.45 29.75 -3.57
C ASN A 241 7.91 30.13 -4.97
N GLY A 242 6.94 30.35 -5.86
CA GLY A 242 7.19 30.80 -7.20
C GLY A 242 8.04 32.06 -7.13
N LYS A 243 9.31 31.98 -7.52
CA LYS A 243 10.01 33.15 -7.98
C LYS A 243 9.27 33.63 -9.23
N ILE A 244 8.37 34.57 -9.02
CA ILE A 244 7.91 35.45 -10.09
C ILE A 244 9.09 36.42 -10.28
N ASP A 245 9.96 36.10 -11.22
CA ASP A 245 10.92 37.03 -11.81
C ASP A 245 10.32 37.60 -13.11
#